data_dc0f1ba3062bdef696b8127bcedd6bcb
#
_entry.id   dc0f1ba3062bdef696b8127bcedd6bcb
#
_cell.length_a   1.000
_cell.length_b   1.000
_cell.length_c   1.000
_cell.angle_alpha   90.00
_cell.angle_beta   90.00
_cell.angle_gamma   90.00
#
_symmetry.space_group_name_H-M   'P 1'
#
loop_
_entity.id
_entity.type
_entity.pdbx_description
1 polymer ?
#
loop_
_entity_poly.entity_id
_entity_poly.type
_entity_poly.pdbx_seq_one_letter_code
_entity_poly.pdbx_strand_id
1 'polypeptide(L)'
;PHTAMLPTVAPKYFERTQFKIVEYAFNSIGQSLSFVFMGLMLGGLDMNNPSPADRSKYMFCGLVLAVWFLWSPIVCFFSTKEPSSLNMKNKPMDWRYLFDEYVQVFRNKAFRQYFFINLFNGFAKNFYSYADQFYIRSIADRYNRFNVLNVVAGISEFSGSPVNYLLVRYIDKRVCGLFLCPFMIAGLLINGFVTPSTPTIFIYLASMLYNFGFSGPGFVITNIQPDVTDVDELITGRRREGVISTFSSFVNKTINSFITGFLGFIFSAFGYDPQKPDFIDQSAKTIFGIRLFVSWVPAVCSLISMLLIVLYKMNKHDHEVIRQVIEQKHESGTCTISDSDKKRIERIAGHNWEDMWI
;
A
#
# COMPACT_ATOMS: atom_id res chain seq x y z
N PRO A 1 3.60 -8.99 14.50
CA PRO A 1 2.79 -9.69 15.52
C PRO A 1 1.30 -9.40 15.32
N HIS A 2 0.85 -8.13 15.29
CA HIS A 2 -0.56 -7.75 15.24
C HIS A 2 -1.30 -8.32 14.00
N THR A 3 -0.74 -8.24 12.81
CA THR A 3 -1.33 -8.78 11.57
C THR A 3 -1.41 -10.30 11.57
N ALA A 4 -0.55 -11.00 12.29
CA ALA A 4 -0.55 -12.45 12.43
C ALA A 4 -1.65 -12.97 13.38
N MET A 5 -2.26 -12.10 14.19
CA MET A 5 -3.34 -12.48 15.11
C MET A 5 -4.72 -12.51 14.45
N LEU A 6 -4.87 -11.94 13.28
CA LEU A 6 -6.16 -11.82 12.58
C LEU A 6 -6.88 -13.16 12.39
N PRO A 7 -6.21 -14.26 12.01
CA PRO A 7 -6.88 -15.56 11.83
C PRO A 7 -7.44 -16.14 13.13
N THR A 8 -6.76 -15.85 14.23
CA THR A 8 -7.16 -16.32 15.57
C THR A 8 -8.35 -15.53 16.11
N VAL A 9 -8.43 -14.24 15.79
CA VAL A 9 -9.51 -13.34 16.23
C VAL A 9 -10.75 -13.46 15.35
N ALA A 10 -10.57 -13.68 14.06
CA ALA A 10 -11.65 -13.81 13.07
C ALA A 10 -11.50 -15.09 12.25
N PRO A 11 -11.99 -16.24 12.76
CA PRO A 11 -11.82 -17.52 12.07
C PRO A 11 -12.62 -17.62 10.76
N LYS A 12 -13.77 -16.93 10.65
CA LYS A 12 -14.60 -16.97 9.45
C LYS A 12 -14.17 -15.95 8.40
N TYR A 13 -14.22 -16.33 7.12
CA TYR A 13 -13.84 -15.48 5.99
C TYR A 13 -14.57 -14.13 5.97
N PHE A 14 -15.89 -14.15 6.17
CA PHE A 14 -16.68 -12.92 6.13
C PHE A 14 -16.30 -11.96 7.26
N GLU A 15 -16.04 -12.49 8.47
CA GLU A 15 -15.56 -11.73 9.61
C GLU A 15 -14.18 -11.10 9.33
N ARG A 16 -13.27 -11.84 8.69
CA ARG A 16 -11.96 -11.31 8.28
C ARG A 16 -12.06 -10.18 7.27
N THR A 17 -12.92 -10.35 6.27
CA THR A 17 -13.12 -9.31 5.25
C THR A 17 -13.70 -8.05 5.90
N GLN A 18 -14.68 -8.18 6.79
CA GLN A 18 -15.22 -7.05 7.54
C GLN A 18 -14.14 -6.40 8.42
N PHE A 19 -13.34 -7.21 9.13
CA PHE A 19 -12.25 -6.69 9.97
C PHE A 19 -11.22 -5.93 9.12
N LYS A 20 -10.83 -6.46 7.96
CA LYS A 20 -9.89 -5.79 7.04
C LYS A 20 -10.46 -4.50 6.45
N ILE A 21 -11.74 -4.44 6.16
CA ILE A 21 -12.41 -3.20 5.71
C ILE A 21 -12.35 -2.15 6.81
N VAL A 22 -12.68 -2.54 8.06
CA VAL A 22 -12.63 -1.66 9.22
C VAL A 22 -11.19 -1.20 9.48
N GLU A 23 -10.21 -2.12 9.46
CA GLU A 23 -8.78 -1.81 9.59
C GLU A 23 -8.34 -0.79 8.54
N TYR A 24 -8.70 -0.99 7.27
CA TYR A 24 -8.37 -0.07 6.19
C TYR A 24 -9.01 1.31 6.39
N ALA A 25 -10.28 1.36 6.81
CA ALA A 25 -10.98 2.61 7.10
C ALA A 25 -10.31 3.37 8.25
N PHE A 26 -9.98 2.69 9.37
CA PHE A 26 -9.27 3.31 10.49
C PHE A 26 -7.86 3.78 10.11
N ASN A 27 -7.13 3.03 9.29
CA ASN A 27 -5.83 3.46 8.76
C ASN A 27 -5.97 4.73 7.91
N SER A 28 -6.95 4.79 7.01
CA SER A 28 -7.21 5.98 6.18
C SER A 28 -7.62 7.19 7.03
N ILE A 29 -8.49 6.98 8.05
CA ILE A 29 -8.85 8.04 9.00
C ILE A 29 -7.62 8.54 9.76
N GLY A 30 -6.82 7.65 10.31
CA GLY A 30 -5.62 8.01 11.09
C GLY A 30 -4.61 8.79 10.25
N GLN A 31 -4.37 8.35 9.02
CA GLN A 31 -3.48 9.03 8.07
C GLN A 31 -4.03 10.42 7.70
N SER A 32 -5.31 10.50 7.34
CA SER A 32 -5.96 11.77 6.98
C SER A 32 -5.97 12.76 8.14
N LEU A 33 -6.29 12.31 9.36
CA LEU A 33 -6.26 13.16 10.56
C LEU A 33 -4.86 13.69 10.84
N SER A 34 -3.82 12.88 10.64
CA SER A 34 -2.43 13.31 10.81
C SER A 34 -2.08 14.41 9.81
N PHE A 35 -2.45 14.28 8.53
CA PHE A 35 -2.22 15.30 7.52
C PHE A 35 -3.01 16.58 7.79
N VAL A 36 -4.29 16.46 8.16
CA VAL A 36 -5.13 17.62 8.52
C VAL A 36 -4.57 18.34 9.73
N PHE A 37 -4.19 17.60 10.78
CA PHE A 37 -3.58 18.18 11.97
C PHE A 37 -2.28 18.93 11.66
N MET A 38 -1.37 18.30 10.91
CA MET A 38 -0.14 18.96 10.47
C MET A 38 -0.44 20.20 9.61
N GLY A 39 -1.37 20.11 8.69
CA GLY A 39 -1.78 21.22 7.83
C GLY A 39 -2.36 22.40 8.62
N LEU A 40 -3.17 22.15 9.62
CA LEU A 40 -3.74 23.20 10.49
C LEU A 40 -2.69 23.85 11.39
N MET A 41 -1.80 23.04 11.97
CA MET A 41 -0.76 23.55 12.88
C MET A 41 0.38 24.29 12.16
N LEU A 42 0.74 23.85 10.96
CA LEU A 42 1.87 24.39 10.22
C LEU A 42 1.46 25.23 9.00
N GLY A 43 0.16 25.28 8.67
CA GLY A 43 -0.34 25.93 7.46
C GLY A 43 -0.18 27.46 7.39
N GLY A 44 0.08 28.11 8.52
CA GLY A 44 0.37 29.54 8.59
C GLY A 44 1.85 29.90 8.62
N LEU A 45 2.75 28.91 8.49
CA LEU A 45 4.18 29.14 8.52
C LEU A 45 4.72 29.51 7.13
N ASP A 46 5.67 30.44 7.09
CA ASP A 46 6.44 30.68 5.87
C ASP A 46 7.48 29.56 5.69
N MET A 47 7.15 28.61 4.82
CA MET A 47 8.01 27.46 4.54
C MET A 47 9.30 27.84 3.80
N ASN A 48 9.34 29.00 3.15
CA ASN A 48 10.53 29.50 2.44
C ASN A 48 11.52 30.15 3.40
N ASN A 49 11.02 30.85 4.46
CA ASN A 49 11.84 31.53 5.45
C ASN A 49 11.41 31.18 6.87
N PRO A 50 11.72 29.98 7.38
CA PRO A 50 11.29 29.56 8.71
C PRO A 50 11.96 30.42 9.78
N SER A 51 11.17 31.03 10.67
CA SER A 51 11.68 31.80 11.80
C SER A 51 12.09 30.91 12.98
N PRO A 52 13.00 31.35 13.87
CA PRO A 52 13.33 30.61 15.09
C PRO A 52 12.09 30.34 15.98
N ALA A 53 11.08 31.20 15.96
CA ALA A 53 9.83 31.03 16.68
C ALA A 53 8.97 29.85 16.12
N ASP A 54 9.15 29.51 14.85
CA ASP A 54 8.42 28.39 14.24
C ASP A 54 8.91 27.02 14.70
N ARG A 55 10.16 26.96 15.20
CA ARG A 55 10.74 25.75 15.79
C ARG A 55 9.87 25.20 16.94
N SER A 56 9.30 26.06 17.77
CA SER A 56 8.41 25.65 18.86
C SER A 56 7.12 25.00 18.36
N LYS A 57 6.56 25.48 17.24
CA LYS A 57 5.36 24.92 16.61
C LYS A 57 5.64 23.53 16.02
N TYR A 58 6.80 23.33 15.36
CA TYR A 58 7.23 22.01 14.88
C TYR A 58 7.43 21.04 16.04
N MET A 59 8.07 21.49 17.12
CA MET A 59 8.30 20.66 18.30
C MET A 59 6.98 20.28 18.97
N PHE A 60 6.06 21.23 19.14
CA PHE A 60 4.73 20.97 19.69
C PHE A 60 3.92 19.97 18.82
N CYS A 61 3.92 20.18 17.50
CA CYS A 61 3.28 19.27 16.56
C CYS A 61 3.85 17.85 16.67
N GLY A 62 5.19 17.73 16.74
CA GLY A 62 5.87 16.46 16.92
C GLY A 62 5.52 15.76 18.24
N LEU A 63 5.42 16.51 19.35
CA LEU A 63 5.01 15.96 20.65
C LEU A 63 3.57 15.45 20.65
N VAL A 64 2.65 16.21 20.07
CA VAL A 64 1.23 15.77 19.96
C VAL A 64 1.13 14.49 19.13
N LEU A 65 1.81 14.44 17.98
CA LEU A 65 1.83 13.23 17.15
C LEU A 65 2.51 12.06 17.87
N ALA A 66 3.59 12.28 18.62
CA ALA A 66 4.24 11.23 19.40
C ALA A 66 3.30 10.61 20.45
N VAL A 67 2.56 11.45 21.20
CA VAL A 67 1.55 10.96 22.15
C VAL A 67 0.43 10.19 21.43
N TRP A 68 -0.04 10.70 20.29
CA TRP A 68 -1.05 10.03 19.46
C TRP A 68 -0.59 8.66 18.97
N PHE A 69 0.64 8.54 18.48
CA PHE A 69 1.20 7.27 18.02
C PHE A 69 1.50 6.29 19.14
N LEU A 70 1.88 6.77 20.33
CA LEU A 70 2.12 5.90 21.50
C LEU A 70 0.83 5.31 22.07
N TRP A 71 -0.28 6.04 22.00
CA TRP A 71 -1.56 5.57 22.52
C TRP A 71 -2.04 4.30 21.84
N SER A 72 -1.95 4.21 20.52
CA SER A 72 -2.44 3.08 19.75
C SER A 72 -1.82 1.72 20.12
N PRO A 73 -0.48 1.54 20.18
CA PRO A 73 0.11 0.28 20.62
C PRO A 73 -0.15 -0.05 22.09
N ILE A 74 -0.32 0.97 22.94
CA ILE A 74 -0.67 0.76 24.37
C ILE A 74 -2.07 0.15 24.47
N VAL A 75 -3.06 0.75 23.80
CA VAL A 75 -4.43 0.20 23.75
C VAL A 75 -4.43 -1.19 23.16
N CYS A 76 -3.72 -1.42 22.07
CA CYS A 76 -3.60 -2.74 21.44
C CYS A 76 -3.01 -3.77 22.41
N PHE A 77 -1.95 -3.44 23.14
CA PHE A 77 -1.31 -4.35 24.09
C PHE A 77 -2.25 -4.78 25.21
N PHE A 78 -3.02 -3.84 25.78
CA PHE A 78 -3.96 -4.18 26.86
C PHE A 78 -5.27 -4.83 26.40
N SER A 79 -5.66 -4.60 25.14
CA SER A 79 -6.93 -5.11 24.58
C SER A 79 -6.79 -6.47 23.91
N THR A 80 -5.57 -6.89 23.54
CA THR A 80 -5.33 -8.14 22.83
C THR A 80 -4.79 -9.21 23.77
N LYS A 81 -5.43 -10.38 23.79
CA LYS A 81 -4.95 -11.56 24.52
C LYS A 81 -4.57 -12.63 23.51
N GLU A 82 -3.36 -13.14 23.61
CA GLU A 82 -2.95 -14.30 22.82
C GLU A 82 -3.63 -15.56 23.38
N PRO A 83 -4.22 -16.43 22.53
CA PRO A 83 -4.74 -17.70 22.97
C PRO A 83 -3.60 -18.57 23.55
N SER A 84 -3.82 -19.14 24.72
CA SER A 84 -2.85 -19.99 25.43
C SER A 84 -2.46 -21.29 24.72
N SER A 85 -3.12 -21.62 23.60
CA SER A 85 -2.85 -22.79 22.76
C SER A 85 -1.60 -22.69 21.87
N LEU A 86 -0.97 -21.51 21.77
CA LEU A 86 0.27 -21.32 21.02
C LEU A 86 1.52 -21.76 21.82
N ASN A 87 1.49 -22.95 22.41
CA ASN A 87 2.70 -23.65 22.87
C ASN A 87 3.53 -24.13 21.67
N MET A 88 3.92 -23.21 20.80
CA MET A 88 4.93 -23.47 19.80
C MET A 88 6.27 -23.63 20.54
N LYS A 89 6.79 -24.85 20.61
CA LYS A 89 8.17 -25.09 20.97
C LYS A 89 9.01 -24.13 20.11
N ASN A 90 9.62 -23.14 20.76
CA ASN A 90 10.53 -22.19 20.12
C ASN A 90 11.67 -22.99 19.46
N LYS A 91 11.52 -23.31 18.19
CA LYS A 91 12.66 -23.80 17.40
C LYS A 91 13.61 -22.61 17.23
N PRO A 92 14.90 -22.79 17.43
CA PRO A 92 15.87 -21.72 17.18
C PRO A 92 15.70 -21.26 15.74
N MET A 93 15.69 -19.94 15.54
CA MET A 93 15.54 -19.32 14.25
C MET A 93 16.78 -19.63 13.39
N ASP A 94 16.63 -20.55 12.44
CA ASP A 94 17.64 -20.84 11.45
C ASP A 94 17.41 -19.96 10.21
N TRP A 95 18.39 -19.12 9.85
CA TRP A 95 18.31 -18.26 8.68
C TRP A 95 18.16 -19.03 7.36
N ARG A 96 18.70 -20.23 7.28
CA ARG A 96 18.52 -21.11 6.11
C ARG A 96 17.07 -21.56 6.00
N TYR A 97 16.46 -21.96 7.10
CA TYR A 97 15.04 -22.33 7.13
C TYR A 97 14.14 -21.16 6.68
N LEU A 98 14.39 -19.94 7.16
CA LEU A 98 13.62 -18.76 6.74
C LEU A 98 13.80 -18.47 5.25
N PHE A 99 15.02 -18.57 4.73
CA PHE A 99 15.29 -18.36 3.32
C PHE A 99 14.57 -19.40 2.44
N ASP A 100 14.60 -20.67 2.85
CA ASP A 100 13.91 -21.77 2.15
C ASP A 100 12.37 -21.56 2.19
N GLU A 101 11.83 -21.11 3.31
CA GLU A 101 10.40 -20.77 3.43
C GLU A 101 10.02 -19.62 2.46
N TYR A 102 10.84 -18.58 2.34
CA TYR A 102 10.59 -17.50 1.39
C TYR A 102 10.68 -17.97 -0.07
N VAL A 103 11.65 -18.81 -0.40
CA VAL A 103 11.77 -19.40 -1.74
C VAL A 103 10.55 -20.27 -2.06
N GLN A 104 10.07 -21.06 -1.11
CA GLN A 104 8.87 -21.88 -1.29
C GLN A 104 7.62 -21.01 -1.54
N VAL A 105 7.44 -19.92 -0.81
CA VAL A 105 6.31 -18.99 -1.02
C VAL A 105 6.33 -18.41 -2.45
N PHE A 106 7.51 -18.16 -3.02
CA PHE A 106 7.63 -17.71 -4.41
C PHE A 106 7.23 -18.76 -5.46
N ARG A 107 7.17 -20.02 -5.12
CA ARG A 107 6.64 -21.06 -6.03
C ARG A 107 5.14 -20.92 -6.24
N ASN A 108 4.42 -20.37 -5.26
CA ASN A 108 3.00 -20.04 -5.38
C ASN A 108 2.79 -18.93 -6.41
N LYS A 109 2.04 -19.21 -7.48
CA LYS A 109 1.76 -18.24 -8.55
C LYS A 109 0.92 -17.07 -8.08
N ALA A 110 -0.08 -17.31 -7.22
CA ALA A 110 -0.91 -16.25 -6.67
C ALA A 110 -0.07 -15.28 -5.83
N PHE A 111 0.91 -15.80 -5.06
CA PHE A 111 1.83 -14.96 -4.33
C PHE A 111 2.73 -14.13 -5.25
N ARG A 112 3.29 -14.71 -6.32
CA ARG A 112 4.10 -13.94 -7.28
C ARG A 112 3.31 -12.78 -7.89
N GLN A 113 2.06 -13.03 -8.27
CA GLN A 113 1.21 -11.96 -8.81
C GLN A 113 0.94 -10.87 -7.78
N TYR A 114 0.56 -11.24 -6.57
CA TYR A 114 0.40 -10.31 -5.45
C TYR A 114 1.68 -9.50 -5.18
N PHE A 115 2.83 -10.17 -5.14
CA PHE A 115 4.14 -9.55 -4.93
C PHE A 115 4.42 -8.46 -5.94
N PHE A 116 4.28 -8.73 -7.23
CA PHE A 116 4.53 -7.75 -8.28
C PHE A 116 3.52 -6.60 -8.28
N ILE A 117 2.25 -6.86 -8.00
CA ILE A 117 1.24 -5.81 -7.81
C ILE A 117 1.66 -4.87 -6.68
N ASN A 118 2.02 -5.43 -5.51
CA ASN A 118 2.46 -4.65 -4.35
C ASN A 118 3.77 -3.90 -4.61
N LEU A 119 4.73 -4.53 -5.31
CA LEU A 119 6.02 -3.95 -5.68
C LEU A 119 5.84 -2.70 -6.54
N PHE A 120 5.13 -2.80 -7.66
CA PHE A 120 4.93 -1.68 -8.58
C PHE A 120 4.06 -0.58 -7.97
N ASN A 121 3.03 -0.94 -7.20
CA ASN A 121 2.24 0.04 -6.46
C ASN A 121 3.07 0.75 -5.38
N GLY A 122 3.95 0.01 -4.69
CA GLY A 122 4.89 0.56 -3.72
C GLY A 122 5.88 1.53 -4.35
N PHE A 123 6.44 1.20 -5.51
CA PHE A 123 7.30 2.13 -6.26
C PHE A 123 6.55 3.40 -6.65
N ALA A 124 5.34 3.27 -7.22
CA ALA A 124 4.52 4.41 -7.60
C ALA A 124 4.27 5.35 -6.42
N LYS A 125 3.82 4.78 -5.28
CA LYS A 125 3.55 5.53 -4.06
C LYS A 125 4.78 6.27 -3.54
N ASN A 126 5.89 5.56 -3.38
CA ASN A 126 7.07 6.13 -2.72
C ASN A 126 7.78 7.16 -3.62
N PHE A 127 7.90 6.91 -4.92
CA PHE A 127 8.44 7.93 -5.83
C PHE A 127 7.61 9.20 -5.81
N TYR A 128 6.29 9.10 -5.91
CA TYR A 128 5.41 10.26 -5.82
C TYR A 128 5.60 10.98 -4.48
N SER A 129 5.46 10.28 -3.36
CA SER A 129 5.47 10.90 -2.03
C SER A 129 6.78 11.61 -1.69
N TYR A 130 7.92 11.05 -2.10
CA TYR A 130 9.22 11.66 -1.82
C TYR A 130 9.62 12.73 -2.84
N ALA A 131 9.19 12.60 -4.10
CA ALA A 131 9.46 13.61 -5.10
C ALA A 131 8.52 14.83 -5.01
N ASP A 132 7.35 14.69 -4.38
CA ASP A 132 6.31 15.71 -4.32
C ASP A 132 6.80 17.02 -3.67
N GLN A 133 7.60 16.97 -2.61
CA GLN A 133 8.17 18.15 -1.96
C GLN A 133 9.05 18.97 -2.93
N PHE A 134 9.92 18.28 -3.68
CA PHE A 134 10.77 18.91 -4.69
C PHE A 134 9.93 19.49 -5.83
N TYR A 135 8.91 18.77 -6.24
CA TYR A 135 7.98 19.19 -7.28
C TYR A 135 7.22 20.46 -6.90
N ILE A 136 6.60 20.49 -5.72
CA ILE A 136 5.82 21.64 -5.25
C ILE A 136 6.71 22.87 -5.07
N ARG A 137 7.96 22.69 -4.65
CA ARG A 137 8.91 23.77 -4.47
C ARG A 137 9.51 24.23 -5.80
N SER A 138 10.10 23.32 -6.56
CA SER A 138 10.98 23.65 -7.70
C SER A 138 10.27 23.66 -9.06
N ILE A 139 9.02 23.18 -9.17
CA ILE A 139 8.27 23.19 -10.43
C ILE A 139 6.98 23.96 -10.31
N ALA A 140 6.16 23.65 -9.32
CA ALA A 140 4.87 24.30 -9.15
C ALA A 140 5.01 25.71 -8.56
N ASP A 141 6.12 26.01 -7.88
CA ASP A 141 6.39 27.27 -7.17
C ASP A 141 5.26 27.63 -6.18
N ARG A 142 4.84 26.62 -5.39
CA ARG A 142 3.72 26.73 -4.43
C ARG A 142 4.06 26.13 -3.08
N TYR A 143 5.33 26.22 -2.66
CA TYR A 143 5.78 25.59 -1.40
C TYR A 143 5.01 26.09 -0.17
N ASN A 144 4.60 27.35 -0.13
CA ASN A 144 3.74 27.90 0.91
C ASN A 144 2.33 27.23 0.97
N ARG A 145 1.92 26.53 -0.09
CA ARG A 145 0.66 25.79 -0.15
C ARG A 145 0.82 24.29 0.16
N PHE A 146 2.04 23.82 0.44
CA PHE A 146 2.34 22.40 0.65
C PHE A 146 1.50 21.79 1.76
N ASN A 147 1.36 22.49 2.89
CA ASN A 147 0.54 21.99 4.01
C ASN A 147 -0.96 21.89 3.65
N VAL A 148 -1.48 22.85 2.87
CA VAL A 148 -2.87 22.80 2.38
C VAL A 148 -3.05 21.65 1.39
N LEU A 149 -2.08 21.39 0.53
CA LEU A 149 -2.08 20.25 -0.38
C LEU A 149 -2.12 18.91 0.36
N ASN A 150 -1.38 18.79 1.46
CA ASN A 150 -1.42 17.60 2.33
C ASN A 150 -2.82 17.39 2.95
N VAL A 151 -3.51 18.47 3.37
CA VAL A 151 -4.89 18.38 3.85
C VAL A 151 -5.81 17.87 2.74
N VAL A 152 -5.72 18.44 1.55
CA VAL A 152 -6.50 18.02 0.38
C VAL A 152 -6.21 16.56 0.04
N ALA A 153 -4.95 16.15 0.05
CA ALA A 153 -4.52 14.77 -0.17
C ALA A 153 -5.18 13.80 0.84
N GLY A 154 -5.10 14.12 2.13
CA GLY A 154 -5.68 13.29 3.18
C GLY A 154 -7.19 13.14 3.07
N ILE A 155 -7.93 14.24 2.82
CA ILE A 155 -9.38 14.20 2.62
C ILE A 155 -9.74 13.38 1.39
N SER A 156 -8.96 13.50 0.31
CA SER A 156 -9.21 12.79 -0.94
C SER A 156 -8.94 11.29 -0.80
N GLU A 157 -7.87 10.88 -0.14
CA GLU A 157 -7.58 9.48 0.14
C GLU A 157 -8.68 8.86 1.02
N PHE A 158 -9.12 9.58 2.06
CA PHE A 158 -10.22 9.14 2.91
C PHE A 158 -11.52 8.96 2.13
N SER A 159 -11.86 9.88 1.23
CA SER A 159 -13.09 9.82 0.43
C SER A 159 -13.17 8.60 -0.49
N GLY A 160 -12.04 8.03 -0.88
CA GLY A 160 -11.97 6.78 -1.65
C GLY A 160 -12.35 5.53 -0.83
N SER A 161 -12.18 5.55 0.50
CA SER A 161 -12.51 4.40 1.35
C SER A 161 -14.00 4.05 1.37
N PRO A 162 -14.95 5.00 1.57
CA PRO A 162 -16.37 4.74 1.44
C PRO A 162 -16.77 4.25 0.03
N VAL A 163 -16.13 4.78 -1.01
CA VAL A 163 -16.39 4.35 -2.39
C VAL A 163 -15.99 2.89 -2.58
N ASN A 164 -14.80 2.48 -2.13
CA ASN A 164 -14.37 1.09 -2.15
C ASN A 164 -15.33 0.18 -1.38
N TYR A 165 -15.79 0.61 -0.19
CA TYR A 165 -16.75 -0.14 0.63
C TYR A 165 -18.10 -0.34 -0.07
N LEU A 166 -18.61 0.69 -0.73
CA LEU A 166 -19.86 0.59 -1.49
C LEU A 166 -19.70 -0.30 -2.72
N LEU A 167 -18.61 -0.11 -3.48
CA LEU A 167 -18.37 -0.87 -4.70
C LEU A 167 -18.21 -2.37 -4.42
N VAL A 168 -17.49 -2.76 -3.37
CA VAL A 168 -17.23 -4.19 -3.05
C VAL A 168 -18.50 -4.99 -2.73
N ARG A 169 -19.61 -4.31 -2.40
CA ARG A 169 -20.90 -4.96 -2.19
C ARG A 169 -21.52 -5.49 -3.50
N TYR A 170 -21.25 -4.82 -4.61
CA TYR A 170 -21.88 -5.09 -5.89
C TYR A 170 -20.94 -5.73 -6.91
N ILE A 171 -19.65 -5.45 -6.80
CA ILE A 171 -18.64 -5.91 -7.75
C ILE A 171 -17.45 -6.56 -7.01
N ASP A 172 -16.70 -7.38 -7.76
CA ASP A 172 -15.50 -8.03 -7.23
C ASP A 172 -14.47 -6.99 -6.75
N LYS A 173 -13.79 -7.29 -5.64
CA LYS A 173 -12.75 -6.43 -5.04
C LYS A 173 -11.68 -5.97 -6.03
N ARG A 174 -11.33 -6.78 -7.04
CA ARG A 174 -10.38 -6.41 -8.10
C ARG A 174 -10.93 -5.28 -8.97
N VAL A 175 -12.20 -5.39 -9.35
CA VAL A 175 -12.87 -4.40 -10.21
C VAL A 175 -12.99 -3.07 -9.48
N CYS A 176 -13.20 -3.08 -8.14
CA CYS A 176 -13.18 -1.86 -7.33
C CYS A 176 -11.87 -1.09 -7.49
N GLY A 177 -10.73 -1.79 -7.35
CA GLY A 177 -9.43 -1.15 -7.53
C GLY A 177 -9.19 -0.64 -8.95
N LEU A 178 -9.59 -1.42 -9.96
CA LEU A 178 -9.47 -1.03 -11.37
C LEU A 178 -10.30 0.21 -11.70
N PHE A 179 -11.46 0.39 -11.07
CA PHE A 179 -12.32 1.56 -11.25
C PHE A 179 -11.63 2.86 -10.78
N LEU A 180 -10.84 2.80 -9.73
CA LEU A 180 -10.15 3.96 -9.16
C LEU A 180 -8.77 4.24 -9.77
N CYS A 181 -8.10 3.24 -10.35
CA CYS A 181 -6.77 3.40 -10.98
C CYS A 181 -6.69 4.54 -12.03
N PRO A 182 -7.67 4.72 -12.93
CA PRO A 182 -7.61 5.80 -13.91
C PRO A 182 -7.53 7.20 -13.30
N PHE A 183 -8.19 7.42 -12.15
CA PHE A 183 -8.10 8.70 -11.44
C PHE A 183 -6.69 8.96 -10.92
N MET A 184 -6.04 7.93 -10.34
CA MET A 184 -4.66 8.01 -9.90
C MET A 184 -3.72 8.37 -11.06
N ILE A 185 -3.86 7.68 -12.18
CA ILE A 185 -3.03 7.92 -13.38
C ILE A 185 -3.29 9.32 -13.92
N ALA A 186 -4.55 9.77 -14.00
CA ALA A 186 -4.89 11.12 -14.46
C ALA A 186 -4.24 12.19 -13.57
N GLY A 187 -4.29 12.04 -12.24
CA GLY A 187 -3.61 12.96 -11.32
C GLY A 187 -2.10 13.02 -11.55
N LEU A 188 -1.45 11.87 -11.75
CA LEU A 188 -0.02 11.80 -12.08
C LEU A 188 0.30 12.49 -13.42
N LEU A 189 -0.50 12.26 -14.45
CA LEU A 189 -0.30 12.87 -15.76
C LEU A 189 -0.46 14.39 -15.70
N ILE A 190 -1.45 14.91 -14.98
CA ILE A 190 -1.62 16.36 -14.79
C ILE A 190 -0.35 16.95 -14.18
N ASN A 191 0.23 16.33 -13.13
CA ASN A 191 1.48 16.79 -12.52
C ASN A 191 2.66 16.89 -13.51
N GLY A 192 2.68 16.03 -14.53
CA GLY A 192 3.71 16.06 -15.58
C GLY A 192 3.73 17.32 -16.43
N PHE A 193 2.60 18.02 -16.54
CA PHE A 193 2.44 19.21 -17.39
C PHE A 193 2.36 20.52 -16.61
N VAL A 194 2.36 20.49 -15.28
CA VAL A 194 2.32 21.70 -14.44
C VAL A 194 3.57 22.57 -14.66
N THR A 195 3.35 23.86 -14.66
CA THR A 195 4.37 24.94 -14.72
C THR A 195 4.06 25.98 -13.65
N PRO A 196 4.97 26.90 -13.31
CA PRO A 196 4.69 27.98 -12.34
C PRO A 196 3.50 28.86 -12.73
N SER A 197 3.23 29.00 -14.05
CA SER A 197 2.08 29.73 -14.57
C SER A 197 0.75 28.98 -14.49
N THR A 198 0.79 27.67 -14.18
CA THR A 198 -0.43 26.86 -14.08
C THR A 198 -1.28 27.33 -12.90
N PRO A 199 -2.60 27.55 -13.08
CA PRO A 199 -3.48 27.90 -11.98
C PRO A 199 -3.45 26.85 -10.87
N THR A 200 -3.39 27.29 -9.62
CA THR A 200 -3.26 26.44 -8.43
C THR A 200 -4.36 25.36 -8.33
N ILE A 201 -5.54 25.64 -8.92
CA ILE A 201 -6.65 24.67 -8.93
C ILE A 201 -6.28 23.35 -9.62
N PHE A 202 -5.45 23.38 -10.67
CA PHE A 202 -4.99 22.15 -11.35
C PHE A 202 -4.04 21.33 -10.48
N ILE A 203 -3.25 21.98 -9.62
CA ILE A 203 -2.36 21.30 -8.67
C ILE A 203 -3.21 20.60 -7.59
N TYR A 204 -4.24 21.28 -7.06
CA TYR A 204 -5.18 20.66 -6.14
C TYR A 204 -5.94 19.50 -6.81
N LEU A 205 -6.42 19.69 -8.03
CA LEU A 205 -7.12 18.65 -8.79
C LEU A 205 -6.24 17.42 -9.00
N ALA A 206 -4.98 17.61 -9.38
CA ALA A 206 -4.01 16.53 -9.55
C ALA A 206 -3.81 15.76 -8.25
N SER A 207 -3.60 16.46 -7.12
CA SER A 207 -3.47 15.86 -5.81
C SER A 207 -4.74 15.10 -5.39
N MET A 208 -5.93 15.69 -5.61
CA MET A 208 -7.21 15.04 -5.32
C MET A 208 -7.38 13.74 -6.12
N LEU A 209 -7.18 13.81 -7.43
CA LEU A 209 -7.34 12.66 -8.32
C LEU A 209 -6.35 11.55 -7.97
N TYR A 210 -5.09 11.90 -7.72
CA TYR A 210 -4.08 10.92 -7.33
C TYR A 210 -4.44 10.20 -6.04
N ASN A 211 -4.70 10.94 -4.96
CA ASN A 211 -4.94 10.35 -3.64
C ASN A 211 -6.28 9.60 -3.58
N PHE A 212 -7.34 10.13 -4.20
CA PHE A 212 -8.61 9.42 -4.36
C PHE A 212 -8.41 8.10 -5.11
N GLY A 213 -7.72 8.16 -6.26
CA GLY A 213 -7.48 6.99 -7.10
C GLY A 213 -6.55 5.97 -6.43
N PHE A 214 -5.57 6.41 -5.64
CA PHE A 214 -4.63 5.56 -4.92
C PHE A 214 -5.32 4.63 -3.91
N SER A 215 -6.46 5.04 -3.34
CA SER A 215 -7.24 4.22 -2.41
C SER A 215 -7.68 2.87 -3.03
N GLY A 216 -7.87 2.79 -4.35
CA GLY A 216 -8.30 1.59 -5.04
C GLY A 216 -7.26 0.45 -5.02
N PRO A 217 -6.07 0.63 -5.61
CA PRO A 217 -5.00 -0.37 -5.55
C PRO A 217 -4.61 -0.74 -4.12
N GLY A 218 -4.55 0.20 -3.20
CA GLY A 218 -4.28 -0.05 -1.80
C GLY A 218 -5.31 -0.98 -1.16
N PHE A 219 -6.59 -0.76 -1.43
CA PHE A 219 -7.69 -1.63 -1.00
C PHE A 219 -7.54 -3.05 -1.58
N VAL A 220 -7.27 -3.18 -2.87
CA VAL A 220 -7.09 -4.47 -3.55
C VAL A 220 -5.93 -5.26 -2.93
N ILE A 221 -4.76 -4.65 -2.77
CA ILE A 221 -3.56 -5.29 -2.22
C ILE A 221 -3.83 -5.82 -0.81
N THR A 222 -4.46 -5.01 0.05
CA THR A 222 -4.78 -5.39 1.43
C THR A 222 -5.76 -6.57 1.48
N ASN A 223 -6.70 -6.64 0.54
CA ASN A 223 -7.72 -7.69 0.51
C ASN A 223 -7.33 -8.95 -0.27
N ILE A 224 -6.31 -8.90 -1.13
CA ILE A 224 -5.77 -10.07 -1.83
C ILE A 224 -4.81 -10.86 -0.91
N GLN A 225 -4.11 -10.21 -0.01
CA GLN A 225 -3.10 -10.86 0.84
C GLN A 225 -3.63 -12.08 1.62
N PRO A 226 -4.80 -12.04 2.30
CA PRO A 226 -5.38 -13.21 2.95
C PRO A 226 -5.72 -14.34 1.97
N ASP A 227 -6.23 -14.01 0.77
CA ASP A 227 -6.57 -14.99 -0.26
C ASP A 227 -5.33 -15.77 -0.73
N VAL A 228 -4.21 -15.08 -0.90
CA VAL A 228 -2.92 -15.68 -1.26
C VAL A 228 -2.45 -16.66 -0.17
N THR A 229 -2.74 -16.35 1.09
CA THR A 229 -2.42 -17.24 2.21
C THR A 229 -3.22 -18.53 2.15
N ASP A 230 -4.51 -18.45 1.79
CA ASP A 230 -5.35 -19.64 1.66
C ASP A 230 -4.89 -20.51 0.46
N VAL A 231 -4.45 -19.90 -0.66
CA VAL A 231 -3.82 -20.66 -1.76
C VAL A 231 -2.51 -21.33 -1.32
N ASP A 232 -1.71 -20.66 -0.50
CA ASP A 232 -0.48 -21.23 0.03
C ASP A 232 -0.74 -22.42 0.97
N GLU A 233 -1.77 -22.34 1.80
CA GLU A 233 -2.25 -23.43 2.65
C GLU A 233 -2.69 -24.64 1.81
N LEU A 234 -3.42 -24.39 0.71
CA LEU A 234 -3.84 -25.44 -0.22
C LEU A 234 -2.65 -26.17 -0.86
N ILE A 235 -1.58 -25.46 -1.20
CA ILE A 235 -0.38 -26.05 -1.82
C ILE A 235 0.44 -26.83 -0.79
N THR A 236 0.58 -26.32 0.44
CA THR A 236 1.60 -26.81 1.39
C THR A 236 1.04 -27.54 2.60
N GLY A 237 -0.28 -27.46 2.83
CA GLY A 237 -0.92 -27.95 4.05
C GLY A 237 -0.56 -27.16 5.31
N ARG A 238 0.12 -26.04 5.16
CA ARG A 238 0.60 -25.22 6.28
C ARG A 238 0.12 -23.79 6.16
N ARG A 239 -0.40 -23.25 7.24
CA ARG A 239 -0.83 -21.85 7.29
C ARG A 239 0.37 -20.94 7.59
N ARG A 240 0.94 -20.32 6.54
CA ARG A 240 2.15 -19.49 6.62
C ARG A 240 1.88 -17.99 6.52
N GLU A 241 0.79 -17.54 7.10
CA GLU A 241 0.33 -16.14 7.05
C GLU A 241 1.38 -15.15 7.60
N GLY A 242 2.08 -15.56 8.69
CA GLY A 242 3.18 -14.78 9.26
C GLY A 242 4.36 -14.59 8.29
N VAL A 243 4.71 -15.61 7.52
CA VAL A 243 5.81 -15.55 6.52
C VAL A 243 5.43 -14.58 5.41
N ILE A 244 4.22 -14.69 4.86
CA ILE A 244 3.72 -13.82 3.77
C ILE A 244 3.64 -12.36 4.23
N SER A 245 3.10 -12.10 5.42
CA SER A 245 2.99 -10.75 5.98
C SER A 245 4.35 -10.12 6.28
N THR A 246 5.28 -10.89 6.85
CA THR A 246 6.64 -10.42 7.14
C THR A 246 7.40 -10.11 5.86
N PHE A 247 7.27 -10.97 4.85
CA PHE A 247 7.90 -10.75 3.56
C PHE A 247 7.37 -9.50 2.86
N SER A 248 6.05 -9.31 2.83
CA SER A 248 5.42 -8.11 2.26
C SER A 248 5.88 -6.83 2.98
N SER A 249 5.97 -6.88 4.31
CA SER A 249 6.47 -5.76 5.12
C SER A 249 7.95 -5.47 4.85
N PHE A 250 8.77 -6.51 4.70
CA PHE A 250 10.18 -6.38 4.35
C PHE A 250 10.36 -5.70 2.99
N VAL A 251 9.62 -6.15 1.98
CA VAL A 251 9.66 -5.56 0.63
C VAL A 251 9.25 -4.08 0.66
N ASN A 252 8.16 -3.74 1.30
CA ASN A 252 7.69 -2.36 1.40
C ASN A 252 8.71 -1.46 2.11
N LYS A 253 9.34 -1.93 3.19
CA LYS A 253 10.40 -1.19 3.89
C LYS A 253 11.66 -1.04 3.02
N THR A 254 12.01 -2.07 2.27
CA THR A 254 13.17 -2.06 1.34
C THR A 254 12.94 -1.04 0.22
N ILE A 255 11.76 -1.04 -0.42
CA ILE A 255 11.40 -0.04 -1.45
C ILE A 255 11.49 1.36 -0.87
N ASN A 256 10.89 1.58 0.30
CA ASN A 256 10.89 2.88 0.97
C ASN A 256 12.33 3.35 1.24
N SER A 257 13.16 2.52 1.87
CA SER A 257 14.55 2.85 2.18
C SER A 257 15.39 3.11 0.94
N PHE A 258 15.19 2.29 -0.11
CA PHE A 258 15.87 2.47 -1.39
C PHE A 258 15.54 3.82 -2.01
N ILE A 259 14.25 4.14 -2.17
CA ILE A 259 13.82 5.39 -2.80
C ILE A 259 14.26 6.59 -1.95
N THR A 260 14.08 6.55 -0.64
CA THR A 260 14.51 7.65 0.25
C THR A 260 16.01 7.89 0.18
N GLY A 261 16.82 6.82 0.17
CA GLY A 261 18.27 6.93 0.12
C GLY A 261 18.80 7.39 -1.25
N PHE A 262 18.19 6.93 -2.34
CA PHE A 262 18.70 7.17 -3.68
C PHE A 262 18.10 8.41 -4.38
N LEU A 263 16.93 8.88 -3.99
CA LEU A 263 16.26 9.99 -4.69
C LEU A 263 17.10 11.26 -4.67
N GLY A 264 17.79 11.55 -3.56
CA GLY A 264 18.70 12.70 -3.46
C GLY A 264 19.87 12.59 -4.43
N PHE A 265 20.47 11.41 -4.57
CA PHE A 265 21.55 11.15 -5.55
C PHE A 265 21.03 11.28 -6.99
N ILE A 266 19.85 10.77 -7.26
CA ILE A 266 19.21 10.87 -8.56
C ILE A 266 19.01 12.34 -8.93
N PHE A 267 18.42 13.15 -8.07
CA PHE A 267 18.20 14.58 -8.34
C PHE A 267 19.51 15.35 -8.45
N SER A 268 20.52 15.04 -7.66
CA SER A 268 21.86 15.61 -7.80
C SER A 268 22.49 15.28 -9.17
N ALA A 269 22.32 14.05 -9.69
CA ALA A 269 22.76 13.66 -11.02
C ALA A 269 22.04 14.40 -12.15
N PHE A 270 20.80 14.85 -11.89
CA PHE A 270 20.06 15.76 -12.78
C PHE A 270 20.44 17.23 -12.60
N GLY A 271 21.33 17.55 -11.65
CA GLY A 271 21.84 18.90 -11.40
C GLY A 271 20.99 19.72 -10.42
N TYR A 272 20.21 19.06 -9.55
CA TYR A 272 19.48 19.74 -8.50
C TYR A 272 20.43 20.31 -7.44
N ASP A 273 20.32 21.62 -7.19
CA ASP A 273 21.06 22.33 -6.14
C ASP A 273 20.12 22.65 -4.96
N PRO A 274 20.32 22.02 -3.79
CA PRO A 274 19.51 22.31 -2.61
C PRO A 274 19.61 23.74 -2.08
N GLN A 275 20.69 24.45 -2.43
CA GLN A 275 20.92 25.84 -2.03
C GLN A 275 20.07 26.83 -2.87
N LYS A 276 19.66 26.43 -4.06
CA LYS A 276 18.88 27.23 -5.00
C LYS A 276 17.66 26.45 -5.48
N PRO A 277 16.68 26.19 -4.59
CA PRO A 277 15.59 25.28 -4.91
C PRO A 277 14.48 25.86 -5.77
N ASP A 278 14.47 27.16 -6.03
CA ASP A 278 13.40 27.83 -6.75
C ASP A 278 13.41 27.52 -8.25
N PHE A 279 12.26 27.59 -8.91
CA PHE A 279 12.11 27.21 -10.31
C PHE A 279 13.05 27.98 -11.26
N ILE A 280 13.25 29.28 -11.02
CA ILE A 280 14.09 30.16 -11.86
C ILE A 280 15.54 29.67 -11.88
N ASP A 281 16.02 29.08 -10.80
CA ASP A 281 17.40 28.64 -10.67
C ASP A 281 17.63 27.20 -11.19
N GLN A 282 16.55 26.48 -11.55
CA GLN A 282 16.65 25.10 -11.99
C GLN A 282 16.94 24.98 -13.49
N SER A 283 17.86 24.09 -13.84
CA SER A 283 18.10 23.74 -15.24
C SER A 283 16.92 22.95 -15.84
N ALA A 284 16.77 23.01 -17.15
CA ALA A 284 15.77 22.19 -17.86
C ALA A 284 15.96 20.69 -17.59
N LYS A 285 17.21 20.23 -17.40
CA LYS A 285 17.55 18.85 -17.04
C LYS A 285 17.02 18.49 -15.64
N THR A 286 17.16 19.39 -14.66
CA THR A 286 16.68 19.21 -13.30
C THR A 286 15.15 19.14 -13.26
N ILE A 287 14.48 20.07 -13.95
CA ILE A 287 13.01 20.09 -14.07
C ILE A 287 12.49 18.79 -14.68
N PHE A 288 13.15 18.31 -15.74
CA PHE A 288 12.82 17.01 -16.34
C PHE A 288 13.00 15.87 -15.35
N GLY A 289 14.10 15.83 -14.59
CA GLY A 289 14.37 14.80 -13.57
C GLY A 289 13.29 14.77 -12.48
N ILE A 290 12.91 15.91 -11.93
CA ILE A 290 11.86 15.98 -10.91
C ILE A 290 10.51 15.53 -11.49
N ARG A 291 10.13 15.99 -12.69
CA ARG A 291 8.91 15.54 -13.36
C ARG A 291 8.89 14.05 -13.65
N LEU A 292 10.03 13.49 -14.02
CA LEU A 292 10.17 12.07 -14.28
C LEU A 292 9.77 11.24 -13.07
N PHE A 293 10.25 11.62 -11.88
CA PHE A 293 10.04 10.83 -10.66
C PHE A 293 8.76 11.18 -9.87
N VAL A 294 8.14 12.34 -10.11
CA VAL A 294 6.84 12.68 -9.50
C VAL A 294 5.65 12.25 -10.36
N SER A 295 5.83 12.14 -11.67
CA SER A 295 4.74 11.91 -12.62
C SER A 295 4.94 10.66 -13.47
N TRP A 296 5.94 10.65 -14.35
CA TRP A 296 6.05 9.64 -15.40
C TRP A 296 6.40 8.25 -14.87
N VAL A 297 7.40 8.13 -13.99
CA VAL A 297 7.77 6.83 -13.38
C VAL A 297 6.64 6.27 -12.53
N PRO A 298 6.03 7.03 -11.61
CA PRO A 298 4.84 6.57 -10.88
C PRO A 298 3.68 6.19 -11.80
N ALA A 299 3.42 6.93 -12.88
CA ALA A 299 2.35 6.60 -13.83
C ALA A 299 2.59 5.26 -14.53
N VAL A 300 3.83 5.00 -15.00
CA VAL A 300 4.20 3.72 -15.60
C VAL A 300 4.10 2.58 -14.59
N CYS A 301 4.60 2.76 -13.37
CA CYS A 301 4.47 1.76 -12.30
C CYS A 301 3.00 1.48 -11.97
N SER A 302 2.16 2.51 -11.91
CA SER A 302 0.73 2.38 -11.67
C SER A 302 0.01 1.64 -12.79
N LEU A 303 0.37 1.91 -14.05
CA LEU A 303 -0.14 1.17 -15.21
C LEU A 303 0.24 -0.31 -15.16
N ILE A 304 1.50 -0.62 -14.83
CA ILE A 304 1.95 -2.00 -14.68
C ILE A 304 1.18 -2.68 -13.55
N SER A 305 1.03 -2.02 -12.39
CA SER A 305 0.24 -2.56 -11.28
C SER A 305 -1.21 -2.82 -11.69
N MET A 306 -1.84 -1.88 -12.40
CA MET A 306 -3.20 -2.03 -12.94
C MET A 306 -3.31 -3.23 -13.88
N LEU A 307 -2.38 -3.40 -14.83
CA LEU A 307 -2.36 -4.54 -15.73
C LEU A 307 -2.19 -5.87 -14.99
N LEU A 308 -1.35 -5.90 -13.95
CA LEU A 308 -1.18 -7.08 -13.10
C LEU A 308 -2.43 -7.41 -12.30
N ILE A 309 -3.20 -6.42 -11.83
CA ILE A 309 -4.51 -6.62 -11.18
C ILE A 309 -5.51 -7.22 -12.18
N VAL A 310 -5.51 -6.76 -13.44
CA VAL A 310 -6.35 -7.37 -14.50
C VAL A 310 -5.97 -8.83 -14.75
N LEU A 311 -4.68 -9.14 -14.75
CA LEU A 311 -4.17 -10.50 -14.96
C LEU A 311 -4.34 -11.42 -13.74
N TYR A 312 -4.62 -10.88 -12.57
CA TYR A 312 -4.91 -11.65 -11.37
C TYR A 312 -6.30 -12.27 -11.45
N LYS A 313 -6.36 -13.59 -11.69
CA LYS A 313 -7.59 -14.27 -12.12
C LYS A 313 -8.46 -14.82 -10.98
N MET A 314 -8.00 -14.77 -9.73
CA MET A 314 -8.78 -15.30 -8.62
C MET A 314 -9.98 -14.38 -8.32
N ASN A 315 -11.19 -14.89 -8.43
CA ASN A 315 -12.43 -14.21 -8.12
C ASN A 315 -13.04 -14.73 -6.80
N LYS A 316 -14.18 -14.18 -6.39
CA LYS A 316 -14.88 -14.57 -5.17
C LYS A 316 -15.24 -16.06 -5.17
N HIS A 317 -15.77 -16.57 -6.27
CA HIS A 317 -16.16 -17.99 -6.39
C HIS A 317 -14.93 -18.91 -6.25
N ASP A 318 -13.83 -18.60 -6.95
CA ASP A 318 -12.60 -19.40 -6.88
C ASP A 318 -12.07 -19.48 -5.44
N HIS A 319 -12.13 -18.37 -4.71
CA HIS A 319 -11.72 -18.33 -3.31
C HIS A 319 -12.65 -19.15 -2.39
N GLU A 320 -13.97 -19.09 -2.61
CA GLU A 320 -14.94 -19.91 -1.87
C GLU A 320 -14.70 -21.41 -2.09
N VAL A 321 -14.42 -21.83 -3.33
CA VAL A 321 -14.08 -23.23 -3.64
C VAL A 321 -12.78 -23.66 -2.97
N ILE A 322 -11.72 -22.83 -3.03
CA ILE A 322 -10.44 -23.10 -2.35
C ILE A 322 -10.66 -23.34 -0.86
N ARG A 323 -11.46 -22.52 -0.21
CA ARG A 323 -11.76 -22.68 1.20
C ARG A 323 -12.55 -23.96 1.51
N GLN A 324 -13.57 -24.27 0.72
CA GLN A 324 -14.32 -25.50 0.88
C GLN A 324 -13.42 -26.74 0.79
N VAL A 325 -12.48 -26.72 -0.16
CA VAL A 325 -11.50 -27.81 -0.30
C VAL A 325 -10.60 -27.92 0.93
N ILE A 326 -10.09 -26.81 1.45
CA ILE A 326 -9.27 -26.82 2.66
C ILE A 326 -10.07 -27.33 3.86
N GLU A 327 -11.31 -26.87 4.06
CA GLU A 327 -12.20 -27.30 5.15
C GLU A 327 -12.51 -28.79 5.04
N GLN A 328 -12.91 -29.29 3.87
CA GLN A 328 -13.18 -30.74 3.65
C GLN A 328 -11.94 -31.59 3.94
N LYS A 329 -10.77 -31.14 3.53
CA LYS A 329 -9.51 -31.84 3.76
C LYS A 329 -9.14 -31.93 5.24
N HIS A 330 -9.38 -30.84 5.98
CA HIS A 330 -9.16 -30.84 7.43
C HIS A 330 -10.13 -31.73 8.18
N GLU A 331 -11.40 -31.83 7.72
CA GLU A 331 -12.44 -32.61 8.40
C GLU A 331 -12.41 -34.12 8.05
N SER A 332 -12.28 -34.42 6.75
CA SER A 332 -12.48 -35.79 6.24
C SER A 332 -11.23 -36.44 5.64
N GLY A 333 -10.13 -35.68 5.51
CA GLY A 333 -8.91 -36.17 4.86
C GLY A 333 -9.00 -36.30 3.34
N THR A 334 -10.20 -36.13 2.76
CA THR A 334 -10.47 -36.22 1.32
C THR A 334 -11.31 -35.03 0.88
N CYS A 335 -11.19 -34.62 -0.37
CA CYS A 335 -12.02 -33.57 -0.94
C CYS A 335 -12.62 -34.01 -2.27
N THR A 336 -13.86 -33.59 -2.53
CA THR A 336 -14.55 -33.88 -3.78
C THR A 336 -14.98 -32.56 -4.42
N ILE A 337 -14.42 -32.26 -5.58
CA ILE A 337 -14.75 -31.07 -6.37
C ILE A 337 -14.88 -31.42 -7.86
N SER A 338 -15.51 -30.53 -8.61
CA SER A 338 -15.68 -30.72 -10.04
C SER A 338 -14.35 -30.60 -10.80
N ASP A 339 -14.20 -31.30 -11.94
CA ASP A 339 -12.98 -31.22 -12.75
C ASP A 339 -12.78 -29.82 -13.34
N SER A 340 -13.83 -29.04 -13.51
CA SER A 340 -13.74 -27.64 -13.92
C SER A 340 -13.07 -26.78 -12.85
N ASP A 341 -13.41 -27.00 -11.57
CA ASP A 341 -12.85 -26.25 -10.45
C ASP A 341 -11.41 -26.67 -10.17
N LYS A 342 -11.08 -27.98 -10.32
CA LYS A 342 -9.67 -28.44 -10.26
C LYS A 342 -8.79 -27.66 -11.23
N LYS A 343 -9.16 -27.61 -12.52
CA LYS A 343 -8.41 -26.87 -13.55
C LYS A 343 -8.30 -25.40 -13.28
N ARG A 344 -9.30 -24.79 -12.63
CA ARG A 344 -9.25 -23.38 -12.22
C ARG A 344 -8.26 -23.17 -11.09
N ILE A 345 -8.29 -24.02 -10.06
CA ILE A 345 -7.36 -23.98 -8.91
C ILE A 345 -5.93 -24.21 -9.37
N GLU A 346 -5.64 -25.20 -10.22
CA GLU A 346 -4.33 -25.44 -10.80
C GLU A 346 -3.77 -24.18 -11.51
N ARG A 347 -4.64 -23.49 -12.26
CA ARG A 347 -4.26 -22.25 -12.96
C ARG A 347 -3.92 -21.11 -11.99
N ILE A 348 -4.62 -21.04 -10.85
CA ILE A 348 -4.40 -20.01 -9.83
C ILE A 348 -3.17 -20.33 -9.01
N ALA A 349 -3.04 -21.55 -8.52
CA ALA A 349 -1.93 -22.01 -7.70
C ALA A 349 -0.61 -22.12 -8.49
N GLY A 350 -0.72 -22.51 -9.79
CA GLY A 350 0.43 -22.76 -10.65
C GLY A 350 1.09 -24.13 -10.38
N HIS A 351 0.35 -25.04 -9.79
CA HIS A 351 0.74 -26.43 -9.48
C HIS A 351 -0.33 -27.38 -10.01
N ASN A 352 0.06 -28.63 -10.34
CA ASN A 352 -0.90 -29.66 -10.66
C ASN A 352 -1.65 -30.07 -9.39
N TRP A 353 -2.88 -30.52 -9.54
CA TRP A 353 -3.72 -30.94 -8.42
C TRP A 353 -3.06 -32.00 -7.55
N GLU A 354 -2.42 -32.99 -8.17
CA GLU A 354 -1.73 -34.11 -7.50
C GLU A 354 -0.50 -33.68 -6.69
N ASP A 355 0.09 -32.52 -7.02
CA ASP A 355 1.28 -31.99 -6.35
C ASP A 355 0.94 -31.08 -5.16
N MET A 356 -0.34 -30.84 -4.91
CA MET A 356 -0.83 -30.04 -3.78
C MET A 356 -1.05 -30.93 -2.56
N TRP A 357 -1.15 -30.30 -1.40
CA TRP A 357 -1.40 -31.02 -0.13
C TRP A 357 -2.69 -31.84 -0.11
N ILE A 358 -3.54 -31.71 -1.07
CA ILE A 358 -4.88 -32.28 -1.15
C ILE A 358 -4.89 -33.81 -1.25
#